data_85e739695324f3f9c1c5cdf2a6cd3ab2
#
_entry.id   85e739695324f3f9c1c5cdf2a6cd3ab2
#
_cell.length_a   1.000
_cell.length_b   1.000
_cell.length_c   1.000
_cell.angle_alpha   90.00
_cell.angle_beta   90.00
_cell.angle_gamma   90.00
#
_symmetry.space_group_name_H-M   'P 1'
#
loop_
_entity.id
_entity.type
_entity.pdbx_description
1 polymer ?
#
loop_
_entity_poly.entity_id
_entity_poly.type
_entity_poly.pdbx_seq_one_letter_code
_entity_poly.pdbx_strand_id
1 'polypeptide(L)'
;MKVQQLQNAVEAFDFDINSDEHIPDIGRLIADKQVVVVKQGVTQARHYDILNSWGSPGMSPVIGAIGVGKLKGKHWNAIRNTIIRIGSTIDPRHRNRMQSVTFQKDHRGRALGIFTNGKLGWHNDQPSFESAQRVVGLASVEGSEGSQTTFLSSAECYASLNHEDKSQV
;
A
#
# COMPACT_ATOMS: atom_id res chain seq x y z
N MET A 1 16.18 15.89 -9.87
CA MET A 1 15.04 15.74 -8.94
C MET A 1 15.08 16.86 -7.91
N LYS A 2 13.97 17.50 -7.64
CA LYS A 2 13.80 18.49 -6.55
C LYS A 2 12.93 17.90 -5.45
N VAL A 3 13.09 18.37 -4.23
CA VAL A 3 12.41 17.85 -3.06
C VAL A 3 11.86 19.02 -2.24
N GLN A 4 10.61 18.93 -1.82
CA GLN A 4 9.98 19.90 -0.91
C GLN A 4 9.56 19.18 0.37
N GLN A 5 9.94 19.74 1.52
CA GLN A 5 9.51 19.23 2.82
C GLN A 5 8.03 19.56 3.05
N LEU A 6 7.26 18.54 3.38
CA LEU A 6 5.90 18.62 3.92
C LEU A 6 5.97 18.38 5.43
N GLN A 7 4.86 18.54 6.15
CA GLN A 7 4.83 18.40 7.62
C GLN A 7 5.42 17.07 8.10
N ASN A 8 4.95 15.93 7.55
CA ASN A 8 5.40 14.58 7.92
C ASN A 8 5.75 13.73 6.69
N ALA A 9 6.15 14.37 5.61
CA ALA A 9 6.46 13.70 4.35
C ALA A 9 7.39 14.58 3.52
N VAL A 10 7.88 14.04 2.42
CA VAL A 10 8.62 14.79 1.41
C VAL A 10 7.91 14.64 0.07
N GLU A 11 7.68 15.74 -0.62
CA GLU A 11 7.24 15.72 -2.01
C GLU A 11 8.46 15.70 -2.92
N ALA A 12 8.55 14.69 -3.78
CA ALA A 12 9.55 14.61 -4.83
C ALA A 12 8.89 15.00 -6.17
N PHE A 13 9.51 15.92 -6.88
CA PHE A 13 9.01 16.45 -8.14
C PHE A 13 10.16 16.75 -9.12
N ASP A 14 9.80 17.19 -10.33
CA ASP A 14 10.77 17.53 -11.38
C ASP A 14 11.63 16.33 -11.78
N PHE A 15 10.98 15.18 -12.01
CA PHE A 15 11.59 13.98 -12.54
C PHE A 15 10.55 13.13 -13.28
N ASP A 16 11.00 12.22 -14.12
CA ASP A 16 10.11 11.28 -14.81
C ASP A 16 10.04 9.96 -14.05
N ILE A 17 8.88 9.65 -13.45
CA ILE A 17 8.62 8.38 -12.76
C ILE A 17 8.70 7.17 -13.70
N ASN A 18 8.57 7.39 -15.02
CA ASN A 18 8.68 6.31 -16.00
C ASN A 18 10.15 6.03 -16.40
N SER A 19 11.08 6.91 -16.03
CA SER A 19 12.52 6.67 -16.15
C SER A 19 13.07 5.91 -14.95
N ASP A 20 14.05 5.05 -15.17
CA ASP A 20 14.74 4.35 -14.09
C ASP A 20 15.79 5.20 -13.38
N GLU A 21 16.18 6.33 -13.98
CA GLU A 21 17.27 7.19 -13.52
C GLU A 21 17.14 7.64 -12.08
N HIS A 22 15.92 8.03 -11.66
CA HIS A 22 15.67 8.58 -10.33
C HIS A 22 15.09 7.58 -9.30
N ILE A 23 14.85 6.34 -9.71
CA ILE A 23 14.28 5.34 -8.79
C ILE A 23 15.17 5.06 -7.57
N PRO A 24 16.52 4.96 -7.71
CA PRO A 24 17.39 4.84 -6.55
C PRO A 24 17.33 6.04 -5.60
N ASP A 25 17.14 7.25 -6.14
CA ASP A 25 17.04 8.46 -5.33
C ASP A 25 15.76 8.48 -4.49
N ILE A 26 14.63 8.07 -5.08
CA ILE A 26 13.37 7.91 -4.35
C ILE A 26 13.53 6.86 -3.24
N GLY A 27 14.17 5.74 -3.52
CA GLY A 27 14.48 4.73 -2.51
C GLY A 27 15.29 5.27 -1.33
N ARG A 28 16.30 6.09 -1.59
CA ARG A 28 17.09 6.77 -0.55
C ARG A 28 16.25 7.78 0.26
N LEU A 29 15.40 8.55 -0.42
CA LEU A 29 14.49 9.48 0.24
C LEU A 29 13.48 8.77 1.16
N ILE A 30 12.94 7.63 0.74
CA ILE A 30 12.05 6.83 1.59
C ILE A 30 12.78 6.35 2.85
N ALA A 31 14.03 5.89 2.71
CA ALA A 31 14.84 5.44 3.84
C ALA A 31 15.15 6.57 4.84
N ASP A 32 15.35 7.80 4.35
CA ASP A 32 15.66 8.98 5.17
C ASP A 32 14.40 9.66 5.75
N LYS A 33 13.37 9.82 4.94
CA LYS A 33 12.18 10.63 5.27
C LYS A 33 10.93 9.83 5.59
N GLN A 34 10.99 8.51 5.49
CA GLN A 34 9.90 7.55 5.73
C GLN A 34 8.72 7.65 4.75
N VAL A 35 8.26 8.86 4.42
CA VAL A 35 7.14 9.09 3.49
C VAL A 35 7.59 10.00 2.35
N VAL A 36 7.42 9.53 1.12
CA VAL A 36 7.68 10.29 -0.10
C VAL A 36 6.43 10.33 -0.94
N VAL A 37 6.00 11.52 -1.31
CA VAL A 37 4.86 11.76 -2.18
C VAL A 37 5.37 12.12 -3.57
N VAL A 38 4.88 11.42 -4.58
CA VAL A 38 5.21 11.65 -5.98
C VAL A 38 3.95 12.12 -6.69
N LYS A 39 3.93 13.37 -7.16
CA LYS A 39 2.77 13.96 -7.86
C LYS A 39 2.84 13.72 -9.37
N GLN A 40 3.13 12.51 -9.77
CA GLN A 40 3.14 12.12 -11.17
C GLN A 40 2.34 10.83 -11.36
N GLY A 41 1.51 10.79 -12.38
CA GLY A 41 0.74 9.60 -12.71
C GLY A 41 1.65 8.41 -13.04
N VAL A 42 1.25 7.25 -12.55
CA VAL A 42 1.97 5.99 -12.79
C VAL A 42 0.98 4.89 -13.16
N THR A 43 1.35 4.04 -14.11
CA THR A 43 0.57 2.86 -14.43
C THR A 43 0.72 1.79 -13.35
N GLN A 44 -0.24 0.87 -13.23
CA GLN A 44 -0.15 -0.25 -12.30
C GLN A 44 1.13 -1.08 -12.53
N ALA A 45 1.48 -1.34 -13.79
CA ALA A 45 2.70 -2.07 -14.14
C ALA A 45 3.96 -1.33 -13.66
N ARG A 46 4.06 -0.04 -13.97
CA ARG A 46 5.20 0.77 -13.56
C ARG A 46 5.32 0.89 -12.04
N HIS A 47 4.19 1.07 -11.35
CA HIS A 47 4.17 1.07 -9.89
C HIS A 47 4.72 -0.24 -9.29
N TYR A 48 4.30 -1.37 -9.85
CA TYR A 48 4.83 -2.67 -9.46
C TYR A 48 6.33 -2.80 -9.72
N ASP A 49 6.80 -2.39 -10.92
CA ASP A 49 8.20 -2.48 -11.32
C ASP A 49 9.11 -1.64 -10.41
N ILE A 50 8.67 -0.44 -10.03
CA ILE A 50 9.40 0.41 -9.09
C ILE A 50 9.57 -0.29 -7.74
N LEU A 51 8.50 -0.80 -7.15
CA LEU A 51 8.57 -1.52 -5.87
C LEU A 51 9.43 -2.78 -5.98
N ASN A 52 9.32 -3.51 -7.09
CA ASN A 52 10.11 -4.72 -7.34
C ASN A 52 11.61 -4.43 -7.52
N SER A 53 11.98 -3.23 -7.94
CA SER A 53 13.39 -2.82 -8.07
C SER A 53 14.06 -2.63 -6.70
N TRP A 54 13.31 -2.36 -5.64
CA TRP A 54 13.81 -2.22 -4.26
C TRP A 54 13.76 -3.52 -3.46
N GLY A 55 13.13 -4.55 -4.01
CA GLY A 55 13.04 -5.86 -3.38
C GLY A 55 11.86 -6.67 -3.90
N SER A 56 11.75 -7.91 -3.48
CA SER A 56 10.65 -8.76 -3.89
C SER A 56 9.33 -8.29 -3.26
N PRO A 57 8.32 -7.90 -4.04
CA PRO A 57 7.02 -7.51 -3.48
C PRO A 57 6.39 -8.62 -2.65
N GLY A 58 5.93 -8.26 -1.47
CA GLY A 58 5.23 -9.17 -0.57
C GLY A 58 3.93 -9.72 -1.17
N MET A 59 3.43 -10.82 -0.62
CA MET A 59 2.12 -11.35 -1.00
C MET A 59 1.02 -10.43 -0.50
N SER A 60 -0.02 -10.21 -1.31
CA SER A 60 -1.20 -9.47 -0.87
C SER A 60 -1.76 -10.05 0.45
N PRO A 61 -2.04 -9.21 1.47
CA PRO A 61 -2.58 -9.67 2.75
C PRO A 61 -3.86 -10.48 2.62
N VAL A 62 -4.71 -10.16 1.66
CA VAL A 62 -5.94 -10.91 1.39
C VAL A 62 -5.63 -12.36 1.02
N ILE A 63 -4.59 -12.59 0.24
CA ILE A 63 -4.16 -13.94 -0.15
C ILE A 63 -3.44 -14.63 1.01
N GLY A 64 -2.59 -13.91 1.73
CA GLY A 64 -1.89 -14.43 2.91
C GLY A 64 -2.85 -14.84 4.04
N ALA A 65 -3.85 -14.00 4.35
CA ALA A 65 -4.84 -14.26 5.39
C ALA A 65 -5.72 -15.50 5.10
N ILE A 66 -5.91 -15.86 3.85
CA ILE A 66 -6.75 -16.99 3.46
C ILE A 66 -6.02 -18.34 3.60
N GLY A 67 -4.71 -18.33 3.83
CA GLY A 67 -3.92 -19.55 3.99
C GLY A 67 -3.99 -20.41 2.73
N VAL A 68 -3.46 -19.90 1.65
CA VAL A 68 -3.42 -20.58 0.35
C VAL A 68 -2.88 -22.01 0.53
N GLY A 69 -3.75 -23.00 0.39
CA GLY A 69 -3.42 -24.43 0.53
C GLY A 69 -4.19 -25.18 1.62
N LYS A 70 -4.84 -24.52 2.58
CA LYS A 70 -5.60 -25.19 3.64
C LYS A 70 -7.11 -25.30 3.35
N LEU A 71 -7.64 -24.56 2.38
CA LEU A 71 -9.07 -24.52 2.05
C LEU A 71 -9.37 -25.36 0.80
N LYS A 72 -10.31 -26.28 0.91
CA LYS A 72 -10.70 -27.18 -0.16
C LYS A 72 -12.23 -27.14 -0.41
N GLY A 73 -12.65 -27.61 -1.60
CA GLY A 73 -14.07 -27.77 -1.93
C GLY A 73 -14.83 -26.46 -2.19
N LYS A 74 -16.14 -26.44 -1.86
CA LYS A 74 -17.04 -25.31 -2.17
C LYS A 74 -16.63 -23.98 -1.49
N HIS A 75 -16.04 -24.06 -0.32
CA HIS A 75 -15.55 -22.87 0.39
C HIS A 75 -14.36 -22.23 -0.33
N TRP A 76 -13.47 -23.04 -0.89
CA TRP A 76 -12.36 -22.54 -1.70
C TRP A 76 -12.86 -21.78 -2.94
N ASN A 77 -13.86 -22.29 -3.65
CA ASN A 77 -14.42 -21.60 -4.80
C ASN A 77 -15.05 -20.26 -4.45
N ALA A 78 -15.76 -20.17 -3.32
CA ALA A 78 -16.32 -18.88 -2.85
C ALA A 78 -15.23 -17.86 -2.53
N ILE A 79 -14.17 -18.27 -1.84
CA ILE A 79 -13.04 -17.41 -1.50
C ILE A 79 -12.28 -16.99 -2.76
N ARG A 80 -11.96 -17.91 -3.65
CA ARG A 80 -11.32 -17.62 -4.93
C ARG A 80 -12.11 -16.60 -5.75
N ASN A 81 -13.43 -16.76 -5.86
CA ASN A 81 -14.29 -15.83 -6.57
C ASN A 81 -14.31 -14.44 -5.89
N THR A 82 -14.24 -14.39 -4.57
CA THR A 82 -14.12 -13.14 -3.83
C THR A 82 -12.78 -12.44 -4.14
N ILE A 83 -11.66 -13.17 -4.10
CA ILE A 83 -10.33 -12.64 -4.44
C ILE A 83 -10.32 -12.10 -5.87
N ILE A 84 -10.85 -12.87 -6.83
CA ILE A 84 -10.90 -12.45 -8.23
C ILE A 84 -11.74 -11.17 -8.35
N ARG A 85 -12.86 -11.08 -7.67
CA ARG A 85 -13.75 -9.92 -7.70
C ARG A 85 -13.08 -8.68 -7.14
N ILE A 86 -12.54 -8.73 -5.91
CA ILE A 86 -11.88 -7.58 -5.27
C ILE A 86 -10.57 -7.17 -5.95
N GLY A 87 -9.99 -8.06 -6.74
CA GLY A 87 -8.81 -7.77 -7.55
C GLY A 87 -9.14 -7.57 -9.04
N SER A 88 -10.40 -7.38 -9.42
CA SER A 88 -10.80 -7.30 -10.84
C SER A 88 -10.27 -6.06 -11.56
N THR A 89 -9.98 -4.99 -10.80
CA THR A 89 -9.38 -3.76 -11.32
C THR A 89 -7.85 -3.82 -11.42
N ILE A 90 -7.24 -4.93 -11.00
CA ILE A 90 -5.80 -5.13 -11.01
C ILE A 90 -5.43 -6.11 -12.12
N ASP A 91 -4.35 -5.80 -12.84
CA ASP A 91 -3.79 -6.70 -13.84
C ASP A 91 -3.60 -8.11 -13.23
N PRO A 92 -4.10 -9.17 -13.89
CA PRO A 92 -3.99 -10.54 -13.39
C PRO A 92 -2.58 -10.98 -13.00
N ARG A 93 -1.55 -10.44 -13.68
CA ARG A 93 -0.13 -10.73 -13.40
C ARG A 93 0.33 -10.23 -12.03
N HIS A 94 -0.28 -9.15 -11.53
CA HIS A 94 0.11 -8.49 -10.28
C HIS A 94 -0.88 -8.70 -9.13
N ARG A 95 -2.02 -9.35 -9.38
CA ARG A 95 -3.12 -9.53 -8.42
C ARG A 95 -2.72 -10.16 -7.10
N ASN A 96 -1.68 -10.98 -7.09
CA ASN A 96 -1.16 -11.62 -5.87
C ASN A 96 -0.29 -10.69 -5.01
N ARG A 97 0.13 -9.56 -5.56
CA ARG A 97 1.07 -8.61 -4.94
C ARG A 97 0.50 -7.22 -4.76
N MET A 98 -0.61 -6.92 -5.41
CA MET A 98 -1.29 -5.63 -5.35
C MET A 98 -2.71 -5.80 -4.84
N GLN A 99 -3.25 -4.73 -4.27
CA GLN A 99 -4.65 -4.67 -3.83
C GLN A 99 -5.29 -3.39 -4.34
N SER A 100 -6.57 -3.48 -4.67
CA SER A 100 -7.37 -2.32 -5.01
C SER A 100 -8.08 -1.79 -3.77
N VAL A 101 -7.86 -0.51 -3.48
CA VAL A 101 -8.66 0.26 -2.52
C VAL A 101 -9.63 1.10 -3.34
N THR A 102 -10.91 0.77 -3.34
CA THR A 102 -11.91 1.46 -4.15
C THR A 102 -13.30 1.33 -3.53
N PHE A 103 -14.13 2.36 -3.72
CA PHE A 103 -15.56 2.35 -3.37
C PHE A 103 -16.43 1.70 -4.45
N GLN A 104 -15.87 1.35 -5.59
CA GLN A 104 -16.62 0.75 -6.69
C GLN A 104 -17.25 -0.58 -6.28
N LYS A 105 -18.42 -0.85 -6.85
CA LYS A 105 -19.17 -2.09 -6.65
C LYS A 105 -19.51 -2.72 -8.00
N ASP A 106 -19.66 -4.03 -8.01
CA ASP A 106 -20.17 -4.74 -9.19
C ASP A 106 -21.68 -4.50 -9.36
N HIS A 107 -22.24 -5.02 -10.46
CA HIS A 107 -23.66 -4.94 -10.78
C HIS A 107 -24.60 -5.57 -9.73
N ARG A 108 -24.05 -6.34 -8.77
CA ARG A 108 -24.77 -6.93 -7.63
C ARG A 108 -24.54 -6.16 -6.33
N GLY A 109 -23.93 -4.96 -6.39
CA GLY A 109 -23.62 -4.14 -5.22
C GLY A 109 -22.47 -4.64 -4.35
N ARG A 110 -21.69 -5.64 -4.80
CA ARG A 110 -20.57 -6.20 -4.04
C ARG A 110 -19.28 -5.42 -4.32
N ALA A 111 -18.51 -5.15 -3.29
CA ALA A 111 -17.26 -4.40 -3.38
C ALA A 111 -16.25 -5.01 -4.38
N LEU A 112 -15.59 -4.15 -5.16
CA LEU A 112 -14.50 -4.50 -6.09
C LEU A 112 -13.10 -4.31 -5.49
N GLY A 113 -13.01 -3.71 -4.30
CA GLY A 113 -11.75 -3.52 -3.57
C GLY A 113 -11.90 -3.80 -2.10
N ILE A 114 -10.83 -3.55 -1.35
CA ILE A 114 -10.79 -3.59 0.11
C ILE A 114 -11.05 -2.19 0.69
N PHE A 115 -11.44 -2.10 1.97
CA PHE A 115 -11.66 -0.83 2.69
C PHE A 115 -12.67 0.11 2.00
N THR A 116 -13.80 -0.43 1.58
CA THR A 116 -14.80 0.26 0.78
C THR A 116 -15.76 1.15 1.55
N ASN A 117 -15.66 1.23 2.88
CA ASN A 117 -16.63 1.89 3.73
C ASN A 117 -15.97 2.93 4.63
N GLY A 118 -15.79 4.15 4.11
CA GLY A 118 -15.44 5.30 4.90
C GLY A 118 -13.99 5.38 5.38
N LYS A 119 -13.78 6.01 6.52
CA LYS A 119 -12.46 6.29 7.08
C LYS A 119 -11.83 5.01 7.65
N LEU A 120 -10.62 4.69 7.21
CA LEU A 120 -9.80 3.67 7.83
C LEU A 120 -9.16 4.23 9.10
N GLY A 121 -9.22 3.49 10.21
CA GLY A 121 -8.54 3.86 11.44
C GLY A 121 -7.02 3.75 11.35
N TRP A 122 -6.32 4.29 12.34
CA TRP A 122 -4.87 4.14 12.46
C TRP A 122 -4.49 2.67 12.52
N HIS A 123 -3.53 2.26 11.71
CA HIS A 123 -3.04 0.89 11.64
C HIS A 123 -1.62 0.86 11.08
N ASN A 124 -0.94 -0.24 11.30
CA ASN A 124 0.28 -0.61 10.59
C ASN A 124 -0.04 -1.70 9.57
N ASP A 125 0.57 -1.64 8.41
CA ASP A 125 0.44 -2.70 7.42
C ASP A 125 1.28 -3.92 7.85
N GLN A 126 0.61 -5.06 8.04
CA GLN A 126 1.23 -6.37 8.31
C GLN A 126 2.26 -6.41 9.47
N PRO A 127 1.98 -5.85 10.65
CA PRO A 127 2.95 -5.78 11.75
C PRO A 127 3.34 -7.17 12.32
N SER A 128 2.50 -8.18 12.09
CA SER A 128 2.61 -9.51 12.72
C SER A 128 3.28 -10.57 11.83
N PHE A 129 3.77 -10.20 10.65
CA PHE A 129 4.46 -11.15 9.78
C PHE A 129 5.95 -11.18 10.09
N GLU A 130 6.55 -12.38 10.10
CA GLU A 130 7.99 -12.58 10.32
C GLU A 130 8.85 -11.76 9.33
N SER A 131 8.30 -11.48 8.14
CA SER A 131 8.87 -10.58 7.15
C SER A 131 8.00 -9.33 7.00
N ALA A 132 8.10 -8.38 7.93
CA ALA A 132 7.44 -7.09 7.79
C ALA A 132 7.85 -6.41 6.48
N GLN A 133 6.88 -5.86 5.77
CA GLN A 133 7.15 -5.09 4.56
C GLN A 133 7.90 -3.81 4.94
N ARG A 134 9.03 -3.57 4.28
CA ARG A 134 9.85 -2.38 4.54
C ARG A 134 9.31 -1.13 3.88
N VAL A 135 8.61 -1.30 2.76
CA VAL A 135 8.03 -0.20 1.98
C VAL A 135 6.65 -0.62 1.49
N VAL A 136 5.68 0.28 1.62
CA VAL A 136 4.34 0.15 1.03
C VAL A 136 4.18 1.27 0.02
N GLY A 137 3.75 0.93 -1.19
CA GLY A 137 3.45 1.90 -2.23
C GLY A 137 1.95 2.01 -2.44
N LEU A 138 1.46 3.25 -2.48
CA LEU A 138 0.09 3.58 -2.84
C LEU A 138 0.11 4.37 -4.14
N ALA A 139 -0.66 3.96 -5.13
CA ALA A 139 -0.83 4.70 -6.38
C ALA A 139 -2.29 5.10 -6.54
N SER A 140 -2.54 6.40 -6.70
CA SER A 140 -3.83 6.91 -7.10
C SER A 140 -3.99 6.74 -8.60
N VAL A 141 -5.01 5.99 -9.01
CA VAL A 141 -5.27 5.70 -10.42
C VAL A 141 -6.43 6.54 -10.93
N GLU A 142 -7.54 6.58 -10.19
CA GLU A 142 -8.77 7.26 -10.60
C GLU A 142 -9.64 7.57 -9.37
N GLY A 143 -10.38 8.68 -9.41
CA GLY A 143 -11.43 8.98 -8.44
C GLY A 143 -10.93 9.22 -7.00
N SER A 144 -9.72 9.73 -6.86
CA SER A 144 -9.13 10.01 -5.54
C SER A 144 -9.31 11.46 -5.07
N GLU A 145 -10.05 12.28 -5.82
CA GLU A 145 -10.34 13.66 -5.44
C GLU A 145 -11.02 13.70 -4.06
N GLY A 146 -10.47 14.50 -3.16
CA GLY A 146 -10.97 14.65 -1.79
C GLY A 146 -10.60 13.52 -0.84
N SER A 147 -9.92 12.47 -1.28
CA SER A 147 -9.36 11.47 -0.37
C SER A 147 -8.04 11.96 0.25
N GLN A 148 -7.82 11.60 1.50
CA GLN A 148 -6.61 11.96 2.23
C GLN A 148 -6.01 10.73 2.89
N THR A 149 -4.67 10.66 2.86
CA THR A 149 -3.91 9.69 3.65
C THR A 149 -3.07 10.45 4.67
N THR A 150 -3.22 10.08 5.93
CA THR A 150 -2.46 10.68 7.03
C THR A 150 -1.46 9.65 7.54
N PHE A 151 -0.24 10.09 7.78
CA PHE A 151 0.85 9.27 8.28
C PHE A 151 1.25 9.73 9.68
N LEU A 152 1.67 8.77 10.51
CA LEU A 152 2.16 9.00 11.85
C LEU A 152 3.38 8.11 12.09
N SER A 153 4.47 8.70 12.58
CA SER A 153 5.65 7.94 12.97
C SER A 153 5.44 7.35 14.37
N SER A 154 5.36 6.02 14.45
CA SER A 154 5.25 5.33 15.75
C SER A 154 6.49 5.55 16.62
N ALA A 155 7.67 5.71 16.01
CA ALA A 155 8.90 6.01 16.73
C ALA A 155 8.86 7.40 17.37
N GLU A 156 8.38 8.43 16.65
CA GLU A 156 8.22 9.78 17.18
C GLU A 156 7.14 9.82 18.26
N CYS A 157 6.03 9.12 18.06
CA CYS A 157 4.99 8.98 19.07
C CYS A 157 5.53 8.34 20.34
N TYR A 158 6.26 7.23 20.24
CA TYR A 158 6.90 6.62 21.39
C TYR A 158 7.92 7.54 22.06
N ALA A 159 8.73 8.26 21.28
CA ALA A 159 9.69 9.22 21.82
C ALA A 159 9.02 10.33 22.64
N SER A 160 7.83 10.77 22.24
CA SER A 160 7.05 11.83 22.91
C SER A 160 6.35 11.39 24.19
N LEU A 161 6.21 10.09 24.45
CA LEU A 161 5.60 9.58 25.68
C LEU A 161 6.45 9.93 26.90
N ASN A 162 5.79 10.21 28.02
CA ASN A 162 6.46 10.34 29.31
C ASN A 162 6.98 8.97 29.81
N HIS A 163 7.72 8.97 30.92
CA HIS A 163 8.34 7.76 31.46
C HIS A 163 7.31 6.71 31.90
N GLU A 164 6.20 7.15 32.47
CA GLU A 164 5.13 6.27 32.97
C GLU A 164 4.44 5.54 31.82
N ASP A 165 4.04 6.29 30.77
CA ASP A 165 3.41 5.70 29.58
C ASP A 165 4.36 4.75 28.83
N LYS A 166 5.66 5.10 28.73
CA LYS A 166 6.67 4.21 28.15
C LYS A 166 6.83 2.88 28.86
N SER A 167 6.53 2.83 30.16
CA SER A 167 6.64 1.59 30.93
C SER A 167 5.45 0.63 30.71
N GLN A 168 4.38 1.09 30.05
CA GLN A 168 3.16 0.34 29.80
C GLN A 168 3.07 -0.23 28.36
N VAL A 169 3.97 0.13 27.48
CA VAL A 169 4.08 -0.29 26.07
C VAL A 169 5.39 -0.99 25.82
#